data_c716155a0dda34cc058ccf282637a36f
#
_entry.id   c716155a0dda34cc058ccf282637a36f
#
_cell.length_a   1.000
_cell.length_b   1.000
_cell.length_c   1.000
_cell.angle_alpha   90.00
_cell.angle_beta   90.00
_cell.angle_gamma   90.00
#
_symmetry.space_group_name_H-M   'P 1'
#
loop_
_entity.id
_entity.type
_entity.pdbx_description
1 polymer ?
#
loop_
_entity_poly.entity_id
_entity_poly.type
_entity_poly.pdbx_seq_one_letter_code
_entity_poly.pdbx_strand_id
1 'polypeptide(L)'
;MKICIVSDSHDRGPMLAAAVEEAKSLGAEAVLHCGDIIGPNTLKPLLKIGLPVHVIHGNNLGDFTAICQMASRSNGLLHYHGGDASIELGGRKIFLVHYPHYGQAMACTGDHDLVCCGHSHVASVVAQD
;
A
#
# COMPACT_ATOMS: atom_id res chain seq x y z
N MET A 1 -5.92 1.63 -15.92
CA MET A 1 -6.22 1.75 -14.48
C MET A 1 -5.21 2.65 -13.81
N LYS A 2 -5.65 3.58 -12.99
CA LYS A 2 -4.79 4.42 -12.15
C LYS A 2 -4.81 3.90 -10.73
N ILE A 3 -3.64 3.87 -10.08
CA ILE A 3 -3.50 3.45 -8.69
C ILE A 3 -2.78 4.53 -7.89
N CYS A 4 -3.11 4.61 -6.61
CA CYS A 4 -2.42 5.47 -5.65
C CYS A 4 -1.43 4.61 -4.86
N ILE A 5 -0.16 4.98 -4.87
CA ILE A 5 0.89 4.26 -4.14
C ILE A 5 1.38 5.17 -3.02
N VAL A 6 1.27 4.71 -1.79
CA VAL A 6 1.67 5.44 -0.58
C VAL A 6 2.45 4.52 0.35
N SER A 7 3.15 5.11 1.32
CA SER A 7 3.90 4.34 2.32
C SER A 7 4.25 5.21 3.52
N ASP A 8 4.62 4.56 4.63
CA ASP A 8 5.23 5.22 5.79
C ASP A 8 4.38 6.37 6.34
N SER A 9 3.08 6.16 6.38
CA SER A 9 2.14 7.15 6.89
C SER A 9 2.18 7.29 8.42
N HIS A 10 2.69 6.27 9.11
CA HIS A 10 2.73 6.20 10.57
C HIS A 10 1.36 6.57 11.16
N ASP A 11 1.27 7.51 12.09
CA ASP A 11 0.00 7.93 12.69
C ASP A 11 -0.65 9.14 12.00
N ARG A 12 -0.23 9.46 10.78
CA ARG A 12 -0.69 10.65 10.05
C ARG A 12 -1.92 10.35 9.18
N GLY A 13 -2.98 9.85 9.82
CA GLY A 13 -4.22 9.50 9.13
C GLY A 13 -4.82 10.61 8.26
N PRO A 14 -4.98 11.85 8.77
CA PRO A 14 -5.53 12.95 7.96
C PRO A 14 -4.70 13.27 6.71
N MET A 15 -3.38 13.24 6.82
CA MET A 15 -2.49 13.47 5.67
C MET A 15 -2.63 12.35 4.63
N LEU A 16 -2.68 11.09 5.08
CA LEU A 16 -2.89 9.94 4.21
C LEU A 16 -4.24 10.04 3.49
N ALA A 17 -5.31 10.35 4.22
CA ALA A 17 -6.63 10.51 3.63
C ALA A 17 -6.67 11.63 2.59
N ALA A 18 -6.03 12.77 2.86
CA ALA A 18 -5.97 13.88 1.91
C ALA A 18 -5.25 13.48 0.61
N ALA A 19 -4.14 12.76 0.72
CA ALA A 19 -3.40 12.27 -0.45
C ALA A 19 -4.24 11.31 -1.30
N VAL A 20 -4.99 10.41 -0.65
CA VAL A 20 -5.83 9.45 -1.35
C VAL A 20 -7.06 10.12 -1.97
N GLU A 21 -7.64 11.11 -1.31
CA GLU A 21 -8.72 11.89 -1.89
C GLU A 21 -8.30 12.61 -3.16
N GLU A 22 -7.11 13.22 -3.14
CA GLU A 22 -6.55 13.84 -4.33
C GLU A 22 -6.33 12.82 -5.44
N ALA A 23 -5.74 11.66 -5.11
CA ALA A 23 -5.54 10.58 -6.08
C ALA A 23 -6.87 10.12 -6.69
N LYS A 24 -7.91 9.97 -5.86
CA LYS A 24 -9.25 9.61 -6.34
C LYS A 24 -9.79 10.65 -7.31
N SER A 25 -9.62 11.94 -7.03
CA SER A 25 -10.06 13.02 -7.92
C SER A 25 -9.32 12.98 -9.25
N LEU A 26 -8.10 12.43 -9.28
CA LEU A 26 -7.31 12.23 -10.49
C LEU A 26 -7.61 10.90 -11.20
N GLY A 27 -8.56 10.12 -10.67
CA GLY A 27 -9.03 8.88 -11.29
C GLY A 27 -8.42 7.59 -10.73
N ALA A 28 -7.78 7.63 -9.55
CA ALA A 28 -7.29 6.41 -8.91
C ALA A 28 -8.45 5.48 -8.52
N GLU A 29 -8.27 4.19 -8.74
CA GLU A 29 -9.27 3.15 -8.51
C GLU A 29 -8.88 2.19 -7.40
N ALA A 30 -7.66 2.25 -6.91
CA ALA A 30 -7.15 1.44 -5.80
C ALA A 30 -5.98 2.14 -5.11
N VAL A 31 -5.72 1.74 -3.87
CA VAL A 31 -4.61 2.24 -3.05
C VAL A 31 -3.70 1.08 -2.68
N LEU A 32 -2.40 1.27 -2.87
CA LEU A 32 -1.36 0.36 -2.39
C LEU A 32 -0.57 1.06 -1.30
N HIS A 33 -0.52 0.47 -0.10
CA HIS A 33 0.24 1.00 1.02
C HIS A 33 1.40 0.06 1.35
N CYS A 34 2.61 0.56 1.25
CA CYS A 34 3.84 -0.23 1.35
C CYS A 34 4.41 -0.31 2.79
N GLY A 35 3.55 -0.19 3.80
CA GLY A 35 3.92 -0.48 5.19
C GLY A 35 4.15 0.75 6.07
N ASP A 36 4.33 0.48 7.36
CA ASP A 36 4.49 1.49 8.41
C ASP A 36 3.23 2.35 8.59
N ILE A 37 2.11 1.68 8.87
CA ILE A 37 0.82 2.34 9.15
C ILE A 37 0.64 2.63 10.63
N ILE A 38 1.14 1.76 11.49
CA ILE A 38 1.09 1.75 12.95
C ILE A 38 -0.24 1.26 13.52
N GLY A 39 -1.38 1.82 13.13
CA GLY A 39 -2.63 1.40 13.72
C GLY A 39 -3.87 1.62 12.86
N PRO A 40 -5.02 1.05 13.28
CA PRO A 40 -6.26 1.11 12.49
C PRO A 40 -6.81 2.52 12.36
N ASN A 41 -6.52 3.43 13.31
CA ASN A 41 -6.98 4.82 13.25
C ASN A 41 -6.44 5.59 12.06
N THR A 42 -5.27 5.18 11.54
CA THR A 42 -4.70 5.75 10.32
C THR A 42 -5.51 5.33 9.09
N LEU A 43 -6.05 4.12 9.10
CA LEU A 43 -6.81 3.56 7.96
C LEU A 43 -8.29 3.95 7.96
N LYS A 44 -8.89 4.23 9.12
CA LYS A 44 -10.32 4.53 9.19
C LYS A 44 -10.77 5.67 8.27
N PRO A 45 -10.11 6.84 8.26
CA PRO A 45 -10.48 7.91 7.34
C PRO A 45 -10.28 7.50 5.89
N LEU A 46 -9.25 6.69 5.63
CA LEU A 46 -8.93 6.20 4.30
C LEU A 46 -10.04 5.30 3.74
N LEU A 47 -10.55 4.38 4.55
CA LEU A 47 -11.60 3.46 4.12
C LEU A 47 -12.91 4.18 3.82
N LYS A 48 -13.19 5.32 4.45
CA LYS A 48 -14.38 6.13 4.16
C LYS A 48 -14.37 6.71 2.74
N ILE A 49 -13.22 6.81 2.12
CA ILE A 49 -13.09 7.29 0.73
C ILE A 49 -13.67 6.28 -0.26
N GLY A 50 -13.69 4.99 0.11
CA GLY A 50 -14.38 3.95 -0.64
C GLY A 50 -13.57 3.27 -1.73
N LEU A 51 -12.25 3.53 -1.83
CA LEU A 51 -11.38 2.80 -2.74
C LEU A 51 -10.87 1.51 -2.08
N PRO A 52 -10.71 0.41 -2.85
CA PRO A 52 -10.01 -0.77 -2.34
C PRO A 52 -8.59 -0.41 -1.91
N VAL A 53 -8.18 -0.89 -0.73
CA VAL A 53 -6.88 -0.60 -0.13
C VAL A 53 -6.14 -1.92 0.09
N HIS A 54 -4.96 -2.05 -0.47
CA HIS A 54 -4.05 -3.16 -0.24
C HIS A 54 -2.91 -2.70 0.63
N VAL A 55 -2.70 -3.36 1.76
CA VAL A 55 -1.66 -2.99 2.71
C VAL A 55 -0.75 -4.17 3.04
N ILE A 56 0.51 -3.86 3.25
CA ILE A 56 1.48 -4.74 3.88
C ILE A 56 2.00 -4.05 5.15
N HIS A 57 2.59 -4.80 6.07
CA HIS A 57 3.28 -4.19 7.20
C HIS A 57 4.74 -3.90 6.84
N GLY A 58 5.32 -2.90 7.52
CA GLY A 58 6.75 -2.61 7.42
C GLY A 58 7.50 -3.09 8.66
N ASN A 59 8.60 -2.40 8.98
CA ASN A 59 9.35 -2.68 10.21
C ASN A 59 8.62 -2.21 11.48
N ASN A 60 7.69 -1.25 11.37
CA ASN A 60 6.81 -0.86 12.45
C ASN A 60 5.46 -1.55 12.28
N LEU A 61 5.29 -2.69 12.97
CA LEU A 61 4.06 -3.49 12.87
C LEU A 61 2.85 -2.80 13.50
N GLY A 62 3.10 -2.06 14.59
CA GLY A 62 2.03 -1.43 15.35
C GLY A 62 0.97 -2.43 15.79
N ASP A 63 -0.29 -2.05 15.72
CA ASP A 63 -1.42 -2.91 16.07
C ASP A 63 -1.94 -3.69 14.84
N PHE A 64 -1.11 -4.60 14.33
CA PHE A 64 -1.47 -5.36 13.13
C PHE A 64 -2.65 -6.30 13.36
N THR A 65 -2.88 -6.77 14.59
CA THR A 65 -4.06 -7.59 14.92
C THR A 65 -5.34 -6.81 14.68
N ALA A 66 -5.40 -5.56 15.12
CA ALA A 66 -6.55 -4.69 14.87
C ALA A 66 -6.73 -4.40 13.38
N ILE A 67 -5.63 -4.25 12.64
CA ILE A 67 -5.67 -4.06 11.18
C ILE A 67 -6.24 -5.31 10.50
N CYS A 68 -5.83 -6.51 10.91
CA CYS A 68 -6.37 -7.76 10.39
C CYS A 68 -7.88 -7.87 10.65
N GLN A 69 -8.33 -7.52 11.85
CA GLN A 69 -9.75 -7.53 12.20
C GLN A 69 -10.53 -6.51 11.37
N MET A 70 -9.98 -5.34 11.15
CA MET A 70 -10.58 -4.32 10.29
C MET A 70 -10.73 -4.84 8.86
N ALA A 71 -9.71 -5.49 8.33
CA ALA A 71 -9.75 -6.08 7.00
C ALA A 71 -10.86 -7.14 6.89
N SER A 72 -10.98 -8.03 7.87
CA SER A 72 -12.00 -9.07 7.86
C SER A 72 -13.43 -8.53 7.93
N ARG A 73 -13.62 -7.33 8.48
CA ARG A 73 -14.92 -6.67 8.61
C ARG A 73 -15.20 -5.64 7.52
N SER A 74 -14.29 -5.45 6.57
CA SER A 74 -14.37 -4.37 5.57
C SER A 74 -15.18 -4.74 4.32
N ASN A 75 -15.72 -5.94 4.22
CA ASN A 75 -16.41 -6.45 3.03
C ASN A 75 -15.54 -6.36 1.77
N GLY A 76 -14.24 -6.69 1.90
CA GLY A 76 -13.32 -6.70 0.78
C GLY A 76 -12.76 -5.33 0.40
N LEU A 77 -12.98 -4.29 1.19
CA LEU A 77 -12.41 -2.98 0.92
C LEU A 77 -10.95 -2.88 1.37
N LEU A 78 -10.62 -3.46 2.51
CA LEU A 78 -9.25 -3.51 3.03
C LEU A 78 -8.69 -4.92 2.89
N HIS A 79 -7.56 -5.04 2.20
CA HIS A 79 -6.81 -6.28 2.04
C HIS A 79 -5.48 -6.18 2.75
N TYR A 80 -5.32 -6.90 3.85
CA TYR A 80 -4.07 -7.01 4.58
C TYR A 80 -3.30 -8.25 4.11
N HIS A 81 -2.09 -8.05 3.57
CA HIS A 81 -1.34 -9.12 2.90
C HIS A 81 -0.14 -9.64 3.71
N GLY A 82 0.13 -9.11 4.89
CA GLY A 82 1.29 -9.51 5.67
C GLY A 82 2.55 -8.71 5.33
N GLY A 83 3.71 -9.38 5.23
CA GLY A 83 5.00 -8.71 5.02
C GLY A 83 5.29 -8.31 3.59
N ASP A 84 4.79 -9.06 2.63
CA ASP A 84 4.89 -8.78 1.20
C ASP A 84 3.69 -9.37 0.47
N ALA A 85 3.50 -9.00 -0.78
CA ALA A 85 2.41 -9.53 -1.58
C ALA A 85 2.69 -9.43 -3.07
N SER A 86 2.24 -10.45 -3.79
CA SER A 86 2.12 -10.41 -5.23
C SER A 86 0.63 -10.34 -5.56
N ILE A 87 0.21 -9.24 -6.17
CA ILE A 87 -1.19 -8.98 -6.50
C ILE A 87 -1.35 -8.68 -7.99
N GLU A 88 -2.57 -8.75 -8.47
CA GLU A 88 -2.89 -8.39 -9.85
C GLU A 88 -3.96 -7.30 -9.86
N LEU A 89 -3.67 -6.18 -10.50
CA LEU A 89 -4.60 -5.07 -10.69
C LEU A 89 -4.50 -4.58 -12.13
N GLY A 90 -5.64 -4.38 -12.77
CA GLY A 90 -5.68 -3.85 -14.12
C GLY A 90 -4.90 -4.71 -15.14
N GLY A 91 -4.84 -6.02 -14.94
CA GLY A 91 -4.08 -6.94 -15.78
C GLY A 91 -2.56 -6.88 -15.59
N ARG A 92 -2.09 -6.21 -14.55
CA ARG A 92 -0.66 -6.09 -14.24
C ARG A 92 -0.31 -6.83 -12.96
N LYS A 93 0.84 -7.50 -12.95
CA LYS A 93 1.39 -8.17 -11.78
C LYS A 93 2.21 -7.18 -10.97
N ILE A 94 1.84 -7.01 -9.71
CA ILE A 94 2.43 -6.00 -8.82
C ILE A 94 2.97 -6.70 -7.58
N PHE A 95 4.21 -6.39 -7.21
CA PHE A 95 4.80 -6.85 -5.97
C PHE A 95 4.91 -5.71 -4.97
N LEU A 96 4.45 -5.95 -3.74
CA LEU A 96 4.53 -5.00 -2.63
C LEU A 96 5.49 -5.54 -1.58
N VAL A 97 6.46 -4.73 -1.18
CA VAL A 97 7.38 -5.03 -0.08
C VAL A 97 7.83 -3.72 0.56
N HIS A 98 8.07 -3.72 1.87
CA HIS A 98 8.44 -2.48 2.56
C HIS A 98 9.87 -2.03 2.23
N TYR A 99 10.80 -2.97 2.11
CA TYR A 99 12.24 -2.69 2.01
C TYR A 99 12.70 -2.53 0.58
N PRO A 100 13.36 -1.38 0.23
CA PRO A 100 13.80 -1.11 -1.14
C PRO A 100 14.74 -2.15 -1.74
N HIS A 101 15.67 -2.68 -0.95
CA HIS A 101 16.62 -3.68 -1.47
C HIS A 101 15.95 -5.00 -1.82
N TYR A 102 14.91 -5.42 -1.09
CA TYR A 102 14.10 -6.57 -1.49
C TYR A 102 13.28 -6.26 -2.73
N GLY A 103 12.73 -5.03 -2.80
CA GLY A 103 12.01 -4.57 -3.98
C GLY A 103 12.88 -4.58 -5.23
N GLN A 104 14.10 -4.09 -5.12
CA GLN A 104 15.05 -4.09 -6.23
C GLN A 104 15.39 -5.52 -6.68
N ALA A 105 15.62 -6.43 -5.75
CA ALA A 105 15.87 -7.83 -6.06
C ALA A 105 14.70 -8.45 -6.82
N MET A 106 13.48 -8.21 -6.37
CA MET A 106 12.27 -8.73 -7.03
C MET A 106 12.05 -8.08 -8.41
N ALA A 107 12.35 -6.80 -8.57
CA ALA A 107 12.27 -6.14 -9.87
C ALA A 107 13.23 -6.77 -10.88
N CYS A 108 14.40 -7.21 -10.45
CA CYS A 108 15.40 -7.86 -11.30
C CYS A 108 14.96 -9.26 -11.79
N THR A 109 13.97 -9.88 -11.17
CA THR A 109 13.47 -11.20 -11.62
C THR A 109 12.70 -11.12 -12.94
N GLY A 110 12.11 -9.99 -13.24
CA GLY A 110 11.23 -9.84 -14.39
C GLY A 110 9.84 -10.47 -14.21
N ASP A 111 9.52 -10.97 -13.01
CA ASP A 111 8.26 -11.67 -12.74
C ASP A 111 7.06 -10.73 -12.55
N HIS A 112 7.31 -9.44 -12.32
CA HIS A 112 6.29 -8.43 -12.04
C HIS A 112 6.43 -7.23 -12.97
N ASP A 113 5.31 -6.61 -13.30
CA ASP A 113 5.26 -5.39 -14.11
C ASP A 113 5.62 -4.16 -13.29
N LEU A 114 5.34 -4.20 -11.98
CA LEU A 114 5.61 -3.11 -11.06
C LEU A 114 6.00 -3.67 -9.69
N VAL A 115 7.01 -3.06 -9.07
CA VAL A 115 7.41 -3.36 -7.69
C VAL A 115 7.31 -2.07 -6.89
N CYS A 116 6.57 -2.11 -5.78
CA CYS A 116 6.36 -0.96 -4.89
C CYS A 116 7.01 -1.21 -3.54
N CYS A 117 7.71 -0.22 -3.00
CA CYS A 117 8.33 -0.29 -1.69
C CYS A 117 8.27 1.07 -0.98
N GLY A 118 8.64 1.07 0.31
CA GLY A 118 8.67 2.25 1.15
C GLY A 118 9.98 2.36 1.91
N HIS A 119 9.90 2.62 3.22
CA HIS A 119 10.99 2.64 4.19
C HIS A 119 12.00 3.79 4.05
N SER A 120 12.44 4.14 2.85
CA SER A 120 13.47 5.17 2.64
C SER A 120 12.99 6.59 2.93
N HIS A 121 11.67 6.82 2.97
CA HIS A 121 11.04 8.14 3.08
C HIS A 121 11.43 9.09 1.93
N VAL A 122 11.85 8.55 0.81
CA VAL A 122 12.21 9.29 -0.41
C VAL A 122 11.41 8.75 -1.59
N ALA A 123 10.64 9.61 -2.21
CA ALA A 123 9.86 9.25 -3.39
C ALA A 123 10.78 9.10 -4.60
N SER A 124 10.67 7.98 -5.31
CA SER A 124 11.43 7.75 -6.54
C SER A 124 10.71 6.76 -7.43
N VAL A 125 10.95 6.85 -8.74
CA VAL A 125 10.50 5.89 -9.74
C VAL A 125 11.69 5.55 -10.62
N VAL A 126 11.95 4.25 -10.78
CA VAL A 126 13.07 3.75 -11.56
C VAL A 126 12.57 2.71 -12.55
N ALA A 127 12.98 2.83 -13.82
CA ALA A 127 12.73 1.77 -14.80
C ALA A 127 13.77 0.67 -14.64
N GLN A 128 13.32 -0.59 -14.69
CA GLN A 128 14.19 -1.76 -14.60
C GLN A 128 14.16 -2.51 -15.93
N ASP A 129 15.33 -2.73 -16.49
CA ASP A 129 15.49 -3.51 -17.74
C ASP A 129 15.51 -5.00 -17.50
#